data_9dcf27693270d84bbfb06339b34353d8
#
_entry.id   9dcf27693270d84bbfb06339b34353d8
#
_cell.length_a   1.000
_cell.length_b   1.000
_cell.length_c   1.000
_cell.angle_alpha   90.00
_cell.angle_beta   90.00
_cell.angle_gamma   90.00
#
_symmetry.space_group_name_H-M   'P 1'
#
loop_
_entity.id
_entity.type
_entity.pdbx_description
1 polymer ?
#
loop_
_entity_poly.entity_id
_entity_poly.type
_entity_poly.pdbx_seq_one_letter_code
_entity_poly.pdbx_strand_id
1 'polypeptide(L)'
;MHHPVVADRLGPLIEAGLVATCATLDAEALYSARNPGEYERVRADRRTAYEYLRTDDRHWQQAFDAQRELARTGRHRSVGIADLLTAVLTGEHQLTLVHYDADFDIAAEVIDFGHRWVTNRGAVT
;
A
#
# COMPACT_ATOMS: atom_id res chain seq x y z
N MET A 1 0.04 1.52 8.96
CA MET A 1 0.17 2.41 10.10
C MET A 1 -1.03 3.36 10.17
N HIS A 2 -1.56 3.54 11.35
CA HIS A 2 -2.68 4.45 11.54
C HIS A 2 -2.15 5.81 12.02
N HIS A 3 -2.54 6.89 11.34
CA HIS A 3 -2.17 8.25 11.71
C HIS A 3 -3.41 9.15 11.59
N PRO A 4 -3.69 10.03 12.58
CA PRO A 4 -4.90 10.86 12.55
C PRO A 4 -5.08 11.68 11.27
N VAL A 5 -4.00 12.25 10.73
CA VAL A 5 -4.06 13.02 9.49
C VAL A 5 -4.50 12.16 8.31
N VAL A 6 -4.03 10.91 8.26
CA VAL A 6 -4.44 9.96 7.21
C VAL A 6 -5.93 9.63 7.36
N ALA A 7 -6.38 9.32 8.58
CA ALA A 7 -7.78 9.00 8.85
C ALA A 7 -8.70 10.15 8.47
N ASP A 8 -8.35 11.37 8.84
CA ASP A 8 -9.15 12.55 8.53
C ASP A 8 -9.31 12.76 7.02
N ARG A 9 -8.27 12.49 6.24
CA ARG A 9 -8.30 12.66 4.79
C ARG A 9 -9.01 11.52 4.07
N LEU A 10 -8.93 10.30 4.59
CA LEU A 10 -9.50 9.13 3.95
C LEU A 10 -10.92 8.80 4.40
N GLY A 11 -11.34 9.30 5.57
CA GLY A 11 -12.66 8.99 6.13
C GLY A 11 -13.82 9.15 5.15
N PRO A 12 -13.99 10.33 4.51
CA PRO A 12 -15.09 10.51 3.55
C PRO A 12 -15.03 9.54 2.36
N LEU A 13 -13.83 9.21 1.87
CA LEU A 13 -13.67 8.26 0.77
C LEU A 13 -14.02 6.84 1.20
N ILE A 14 -13.67 6.46 2.42
CA ILE A 14 -14.04 5.16 2.99
C ILE A 14 -15.56 5.04 3.09
N GLU A 15 -16.23 6.06 3.62
CA GLU A 15 -17.69 6.07 3.74
C GLU A 15 -18.38 5.96 2.38
N ALA A 16 -17.78 6.52 1.33
CA ALA A 16 -18.30 6.44 -0.03
C ALA A 16 -17.95 5.11 -0.73
N GLY A 17 -17.20 4.22 -0.09
CA GLY A 17 -16.76 2.96 -0.70
C GLY A 17 -15.72 3.14 -1.80
N LEU A 18 -14.94 4.22 -1.76
CA LEU A 18 -13.98 4.59 -2.81
C LEU A 18 -12.53 4.24 -2.46
N VAL A 19 -12.30 3.46 -1.40
CA VAL A 19 -10.96 3.06 -0.98
C VAL A 19 -10.82 1.55 -1.16
N ALA A 20 -9.71 1.16 -1.77
CA ALA A 20 -9.37 -0.24 -1.99
C ALA A 20 -8.22 -0.68 -1.09
N THR A 21 -8.11 -1.99 -0.87
CA THR A 21 -7.01 -2.61 -0.17
C THR A 21 -6.58 -3.88 -0.91
N CYS A 22 -5.48 -4.47 -0.47
CA CYS A 22 -5.01 -5.75 -0.99
C CYS A 22 -4.33 -6.54 0.13
N ALA A 23 -3.92 -7.77 -0.18
CA ALA A 23 -3.36 -8.68 0.82
C ALA A 23 -2.16 -8.10 1.56
N THR A 24 -1.26 -7.40 0.86
CA THR A 24 -0.06 -6.81 1.48
C THR A 24 -0.43 -5.73 2.49
N LEU A 25 -1.36 -4.86 2.15
CA LEU A 25 -1.81 -3.79 3.05
C LEU A 25 -2.58 -4.36 4.24
N ASP A 26 -3.43 -5.35 4.01
CA ASP A 26 -4.14 -6.01 5.09
C ASP A 26 -3.18 -6.73 6.03
N ALA A 27 -2.18 -7.41 5.47
CA ALA A 27 -1.18 -8.12 6.29
C ALA A 27 -0.41 -7.15 7.19
N GLU A 28 -0.01 -6.00 6.67
CA GLU A 28 0.68 -4.98 7.47
C GLU A 28 -0.21 -4.43 8.58
N ALA A 29 -1.46 -4.13 8.27
CA ALA A 29 -2.41 -3.63 9.26
C ALA A 29 -2.64 -4.66 10.38
N LEU A 30 -2.81 -5.92 10.02
CA LEU A 30 -3.03 -7.02 10.97
C LEU A 30 -1.78 -7.31 11.80
N TYR A 31 -0.60 -7.18 11.20
CA TYR A 31 0.68 -7.38 11.88
C TYR A 31 0.83 -6.42 13.08
N SER A 32 0.25 -5.25 12.99
CA SER A 32 0.32 -4.22 14.03
C SER A 32 -0.64 -4.47 15.20
N ALA A 33 -1.55 -5.44 15.10
CA ALA A 33 -2.50 -5.74 16.17
C ALA A 33 -1.76 -6.25 17.42
N ARG A 34 -2.17 -5.76 18.57
CA ARG A 34 -1.47 -6.02 19.85
C ARG A 34 -2.02 -7.23 20.59
N ASN A 35 -3.20 -7.71 20.22
CA ASN A 35 -3.83 -8.85 20.88
C ASN A 35 -4.88 -9.48 19.95
N PRO A 36 -5.37 -10.70 20.26
CA PRO A 36 -6.34 -11.37 19.41
C PRO A 36 -7.63 -10.59 19.15
N GLY A 37 -8.13 -9.89 20.15
CA GLY A 37 -9.36 -9.09 20.00
C GLY A 37 -9.18 -7.95 19.04
N GLU A 38 -8.06 -7.24 19.11
CA GLU A 38 -7.73 -6.17 18.18
C GLU A 38 -7.53 -6.72 16.77
N TYR A 39 -6.86 -7.87 16.63
CA TYR A 39 -6.67 -8.52 15.34
C TYR A 39 -8.01 -8.79 14.65
N GLU A 40 -8.95 -9.40 15.35
CA GLU A 40 -10.27 -9.72 14.78
C GLU A 40 -11.06 -8.46 14.44
N ARG A 41 -10.96 -7.42 15.24
CA ARG A 41 -11.64 -6.15 15.01
C ARG A 41 -11.08 -5.45 13.75
N VAL A 42 -9.76 -5.37 13.64
CA VAL A 42 -9.10 -4.78 12.46
C VAL A 42 -9.49 -5.57 11.20
N ARG A 43 -9.47 -6.88 11.28
CA ARG A 43 -9.83 -7.74 10.15
C ARG A 43 -11.26 -7.48 9.68
N ALA A 44 -12.20 -7.44 10.61
CA ALA A 44 -13.61 -7.20 10.29
C ALA A 44 -13.84 -5.79 9.71
N ASP A 45 -13.22 -4.78 10.31
CA ASP A 45 -13.34 -3.40 9.87
C ASP A 45 -12.82 -3.20 8.45
N ARG A 46 -11.68 -3.80 8.12
CA ARG A 46 -11.10 -3.66 6.79
C ARG A 46 -11.94 -4.35 5.72
N ARG A 47 -12.54 -5.49 6.03
CA ARG A 47 -13.46 -6.19 5.11
C ARG A 47 -14.70 -5.37 4.80
N THR A 48 -15.18 -4.61 5.76
CA THR A 48 -16.37 -3.79 5.60
C THR A 48 -16.06 -2.47 4.90
N ALA A 49 -14.92 -1.85 5.21
CA ALA A 49 -14.60 -0.50 4.77
C ALA A 49 -14.01 -0.43 3.37
N TYR A 50 -13.29 -1.48 2.91
CA TYR A 50 -12.49 -1.39 1.69
C TYR A 50 -12.90 -2.41 0.63
N GLU A 51 -12.74 -2.01 -0.64
CA GLU A 51 -12.81 -2.95 -1.75
C GLU A 51 -11.50 -3.75 -1.81
N TYR A 52 -11.60 -5.07 -1.85
CA TYR A 52 -10.42 -5.94 -1.87
C TYR A 52 -9.95 -6.21 -3.30
N LEU A 53 -8.70 -5.90 -3.59
CA LEU A 53 -8.07 -6.18 -4.88
C LEU A 53 -7.28 -7.48 -4.77
N ARG A 54 -7.60 -8.42 -5.66
CA ARG A 54 -6.97 -9.75 -5.66
C ARG A 54 -5.56 -9.69 -6.21
N THR A 55 -4.67 -10.48 -5.62
CA THR A 55 -3.30 -10.64 -6.09
C THR A 55 -3.14 -12.03 -6.68
N ASP A 56 -2.55 -12.13 -7.87
CA ASP A 56 -2.23 -13.42 -8.47
C ASP A 56 -0.74 -13.50 -8.86
N ASP A 57 -0.34 -14.64 -9.42
CA ASP A 57 1.07 -14.85 -9.75
C ASP A 57 1.60 -13.84 -10.76
N ARG A 58 0.78 -13.37 -11.67
CA ARG A 58 1.19 -12.36 -12.65
C ARG A 58 1.65 -11.07 -11.97
N HIS A 59 0.98 -10.67 -10.89
CA HIS A 59 1.40 -9.49 -10.12
C HIS A 59 2.74 -9.71 -9.45
N TRP A 60 2.97 -10.92 -8.92
CA TRP A 60 4.25 -11.27 -8.32
C TRP A 60 5.38 -11.19 -9.35
N GLN A 61 5.15 -11.68 -10.58
CA GLN A 61 6.15 -11.61 -11.64
C GLN A 61 6.48 -10.16 -12.00
N GLN A 62 5.47 -9.31 -12.07
CA GLN A 62 5.69 -7.86 -12.31
C GLN A 62 6.49 -7.22 -11.19
N ALA A 63 6.22 -7.60 -9.94
CA ALA A 63 6.99 -7.09 -8.80
C ALA A 63 8.44 -7.57 -8.85
N PHE A 64 8.69 -8.82 -9.24
CA PHE A 64 10.05 -9.33 -9.42
C PHE A 64 10.78 -8.60 -10.54
N ASP A 65 10.10 -8.29 -11.64
CA ASP A 65 10.69 -7.52 -12.73
C ASP A 65 11.13 -6.13 -12.26
N ALA A 66 10.31 -5.49 -11.45
CA ALA A 66 10.65 -4.20 -10.84
C ALA A 66 11.84 -4.32 -9.88
N GLN A 67 11.86 -5.35 -9.05
CA GLN A 67 12.98 -5.62 -8.14
C GLN A 67 14.27 -5.82 -8.94
N ARG A 68 14.20 -6.60 -10.02
CA ARG A 68 15.35 -6.83 -10.89
C ARG A 68 15.88 -5.53 -11.50
N GLU A 69 14.97 -4.65 -11.91
CA GLU A 69 15.35 -3.34 -12.44
C GLU A 69 16.10 -2.51 -11.41
N LEU A 70 15.62 -2.49 -10.17
CA LEU A 70 16.33 -1.84 -9.06
C LEU A 70 17.68 -2.49 -8.79
N ALA A 71 17.76 -3.81 -8.94
CA ALA A 71 19.02 -4.55 -8.71
C ALA A 71 20.12 -4.14 -9.68
N ARG A 72 19.79 -3.65 -10.87
CA ARG A 72 20.79 -3.20 -11.83
C ARG A 72 21.65 -2.07 -11.31
N THR A 73 21.14 -1.28 -10.39
CA THR A 73 21.88 -0.18 -9.73
C THR A 73 22.12 -0.49 -8.25
N GLY A 74 22.01 -1.77 -7.85
CA GLY A 74 22.27 -2.19 -6.48
C GLY A 74 21.19 -1.80 -5.48
N ARG A 75 19.98 -1.42 -5.95
CA ARG A 75 18.92 -0.91 -5.09
C ARG A 75 17.78 -1.89 -4.87
N HIS A 76 17.98 -3.18 -5.12
CA HIS A 76 16.93 -4.20 -4.94
C HIS A 76 16.43 -4.34 -3.50
N ARG A 77 17.18 -3.80 -2.52
CA ARG A 77 16.79 -3.81 -1.12
C ARG A 77 16.20 -2.48 -0.65
N SER A 78 16.12 -1.49 -1.53
CA SER A 78 15.59 -0.16 -1.18
C SER A 78 14.07 -0.16 -1.00
N VAL A 79 13.38 -1.08 -1.66
CA VAL A 79 11.91 -1.21 -1.56
C VAL A 79 11.59 -2.68 -1.31
N GLY A 80 10.81 -2.97 -0.27
CA GLY A 80 10.37 -4.33 0.02
C GLY A 80 9.44 -4.86 -1.06
N ILE A 81 9.41 -6.18 -1.22
CA ILE A 81 8.57 -6.82 -2.25
C ILE A 81 7.08 -6.54 -2.04
N ALA A 82 6.64 -6.42 -0.79
CA ALA A 82 5.24 -6.10 -0.49
C ALA A 82 4.84 -4.72 -1.03
N ASP A 83 5.74 -3.74 -0.92
CA ASP A 83 5.48 -2.39 -1.45
C ASP A 83 5.49 -2.38 -2.97
N LEU A 84 6.38 -3.17 -3.60
CA LEU A 84 6.38 -3.32 -5.05
C LEU A 84 5.08 -3.96 -5.53
N LEU A 85 4.59 -4.99 -4.84
CA LEU A 85 3.31 -5.62 -5.15
C LEU A 85 2.15 -4.63 -5.04
N THR A 86 2.13 -3.85 -3.97
CA THR A 86 1.12 -2.81 -3.77
C THR A 86 1.13 -1.80 -4.93
N ALA A 87 2.32 -1.37 -5.36
CA ALA A 87 2.46 -0.45 -6.48
C ALA A 87 1.97 -1.07 -7.80
N VAL A 88 2.29 -2.34 -8.04
CA VAL A 88 1.83 -3.07 -9.24
C VAL A 88 0.29 -3.10 -9.30
N LEU A 89 -0.36 -3.47 -8.19
CA LEU A 89 -1.82 -3.52 -8.13
C LEU A 89 -2.44 -2.13 -8.30
N THR A 90 -1.85 -1.13 -7.69
CA THR A 90 -2.32 0.25 -7.81
C THR A 90 -2.30 0.69 -9.27
N GLY A 91 -1.22 0.41 -9.99
CA GLY A 91 -1.08 0.76 -11.41
C GLY A 91 -2.06 0.00 -12.29
N GLU A 92 -2.24 -1.31 -12.06
CA GLU A 92 -3.16 -2.11 -12.86
C GLU A 92 -4.59 -1.59 -12.77
N HIS A 93 -5.04 -1.18 -11.59
CA HIS A 93 -6.39 -0.70 -11.36
C HIS A 93 -6.54 0.80 -11.59
N GLN A 94 -5.48 1.48 -12.02
CA GLN A 94 -5.48 2.93 -12.28
C GLN A 94 -5.93 3.74 -11.06
N LEU A 95 -5.51 3.30 -9.88
CA LEU A 95 -5.79 3.96 -8.62
C LEU A 95 -4.64 4.88 -8.24
N THR A 96 -4.85 5.66 -7.19
CA THR A 96 -3.80 6.49 -6.59
C THR A 96 -3.50 5.94 -5.20
N LEU A 97 -2.23 5.59 -4.96
CA LEU A 97 -1.77 5.18 -3.65
C LEU A 97 -1.50 6.43 -2.80
N VAL A 98 -2.19 6.57 -1.68
CA VAL A 98 -1.95 7.64 -0.73
C VAL A 98 -1.09 7.07 0.40
N HIS A 99 0.09 7.66 0.62
CA HIS A 99 1.09 7.08 1.53
C HIS A 99 1.88 8.15 2.27
N TYR A 100 2.69 7.69 3.22
CA TYR A 100 3.69 8.51 3.90
C TYR A 100 5.00 7.73 4.02
N ASP A 101 5.54 7.29 2.85
CA ASP A 101 6.74 6.48 2.81
C ASP A 101 7.52 6.77 1.51
N ALA A 102 8.77 7.21 1.68
CA ALA A 102 9.65 7.53 0.55
C ALA A 102 9.96 6.32 -0.34
N ASP A 103 9.75 5.10 0.13
CA ASP A 103 9.96 3.89 -0.68
C ASP A 103 9.06 3.89 -1.93
N PHE A 104 7.88 4.49 -1.85
CA PHE A 104 6.98 4.58 -3.02
C PHE A 104 7.48 5.57 -4.07
N ASP A 105 8.27 6.58 -3.68
CA ASP A 105 8.95 7.44 -4.65
C ASP A 105 9.97 6.62 -5.45
N ILE A 106 10.68 5.70 -4.79
CA ILE A 106 11.64 4.81 -5.44
C ILE A 106 10.91 3.80 -6.32
N ALA A 107 9.83 3.20 -5.83
CA ALA A 107 9.03 2.25 -6.61
C ALA A 107 8.51 2.88 -7.90
N ALA A 108 8.15 4.16 -7.88
CA ALA A 108 7.66 4.88 -9.05
C ALA A 108 8.71 5.04 -10.16
N GLU A 109 9.99 4.82 -9.86
CA GLU A 109 11.04 4.81 -10.89
C GLU A 109 10.99 3.57 -11.78
N VAL A 110 10.38 2.48 -11.31
CA VAL A 110 10.38 1.19 -11.99
C VAL A 110 8.99 0.61 -12.23
N ILE A 111 7.96 1.19 -11.66
CA ILE A 111 6.55 0.77 -11.81
C ILE A 111 5.73 2.01 -12.17
N ASP A 112 4.86 1.88 -13.18
CA ASP A 112 3.95 2.95 -13.56
C ASP A 112 2.68 2.85 -12.70
N PHE A 113 2.56 3.76 -11.74
CA PHE A 113 1.39 3.85 -10.87
C PHE A 113 1.22 5.26 -10.34
N GLY A 114 -0.03 5.64 -10.04
CA GLY A 114 -0.30 6.92 -9.40
C GLY A 114 -0.06 6.84 -7.90
N HIS A 115 0.61 7.84 -7.35
CA HIS A 115 0.81 7.93 -5.91
C HIS A 115 0.93 9.38 -5.48
N ARG A 116 0.64 9.62 -4.19
CA ARG A 116 0.86 10.93 -3.59
C ARG A 116 1.09 10.79 -2.09
N TRP A 117 1.81 11.71 -1.54
CA TRP A 117 1.96 11.82 -0.10
C TRP A 117 0.63 12.25 0.52
N VAL A 118 0.27 11.66 1.66
CA VAL A 118 -0.95 12.00 2.37
C VAL A 118 -0.95 13.44 2.86
N THR A 119 0.26 13.98 3.08
CA THR A 119 0.48 15.37 3.47
C THR A 119 1.85 15.78 2.91
N ASN A 120 2.28 17.01 3.18
CA ASN A 120 3.60 17.45 2.75
C ASN A 120 4.67 16.52 3.33
N ARG A 121 5.64 16.16 2.47
CA ARG A 121 6.74 15.29 2.85
C ARG A 121 7.47 15.87 4.08
N GLY A 122 7.61 15.05 5.13
CA GLY A 122 8.24 15.46 6.37
C GLY A 122 7.34 16.18 7.36
N ALA A 123 6.09 16.48 7.02
CA ALA A 123 5.16 17.17 7.91
C ALA A 123 4.55 16.26 8.97
N VAL A 124 4.54 14.94 8.75
CA VAL A 124 4.04 13.94 9.69
C VAL A 124 5.23 13.17 10.26
N THR A 125 5.32 13.09 11.57
CA THR A 125 6.41 12.39 12.26
C THR A 125 5.89 11.32 13.20
#